data_063602108c745dffa3b246b3cb4c1139
#
_entry.id   063602108c745dffa3b246b3cb4c1139
#
_cell.length_a   1.000
_cell.length_b   1.000
_cell.length_c   1.000
_cell.angle_alpha   90.00
_cell.angle_beta   90.00
_cell.angle_gamma   90.00
#
_symmetry.space_group_name_H-M   'P 1'
#
loop_
_entity.id
_entity.type
_entity.pdbx_description
1 polymer ?
#
loop_
_entity_poly.entity_id
_entity_poly.type
_entity_poly.pdbx_seq_one_letter_code
_entity_poly.pdbx_strand_id
1 'polypeptide(L)'
;MQALVSQNSDEIISKESKDHYIIDNILQTTLNEEISELFLQANDCVDDENFLDALNFYDLILKKDSKHISALIDKGITLQNLGRIKSAIRCYDEALIISPDNLDALINKGSAFHLNEQYLDAIDCYDEALQIDAKCSMALAYKGLSLGESGKLSEAINYFKKALSIDKHYDLAQISKDTAQELLNSLNEKKSKIL
;
A
#
# COMPACT_ATOMS: atom_id res chain seq x y z
N MET A 1 -11.10 -62.11 -12.74
CA MET A 1 -9.85 -61.44 -13.21
C MET A 1 -10.05 -59.93 -13.51
N GLN A 2 -11.10 -59.50 -14.20
CA GLN A 2 -11.34 -58.07 -14.49
C GLN A 2 -11.52 -57.17 -13.25
N ALA A 3 -12.18 -57.64 -12.19
CA ALA A 3 -12.42 -56.85 -10.97
C ALA A 3 -11.14 -56.57 -10.15
N LEU A 4 -10.17 -57.48 -10.16
CA LEU A 4 -8.88 -57.29 -9.47
C LEU A 4 -7.96 -56.32 -10.20
N VAL A 5 -8.07 -56.18 -11.52
CA VAL A 5 -7.30 -55.25 -12.32
C VAL A 5 -7.82 -53.81 -12.13
N SER A 6 -9.14 -53.63 -12.01
CA SER A 6 -9.72 -52.29 -11.78
C SER A 6 -9.42 -51.78 -10.36
N GLN A 7 -9.47 -52.61 -9.32
CA GLN A 7 -9.11 -52.21 -7.95
C GLN A 7 -7.64 -51.80 -7.83
N ASN A 8 -6.72 -52.51 -8.45
CA ASN A 8 -5.31 -52.13 -8.47
C ASN A 8 -5.05 -50.79 -9.21
N SER A 9 -5.79 -50.55 -10.30
CA SER A 9 -5.67 -49.29 -11.05
C SER A 9 -6.14 -48.07 -10.22
N ASP A 10 -7.26 -48.19 -9.53
CA ASP A 10 -7.82 -47.13 -8.69
C ASP A 10 -6.93 -46.81 -7.46
N GLU A 11 -6.30 -47.84 -6.88
CA GLU A 11 -5.38 -47.70 -5.76
C GLU A 11 -4.05 -47.03 -6.17
N ILE A 12 -3.53 -47.38 -7.37
CA ILE A 12 -2.34 -46.73 -7.95
C ILE A 12 -2.62 -45.25 -8.26
N ILE A 13 -3.73 -44.93 -8.92
CA ILE A 13 -4.13 -43.55 -9.25
C ILE A 13 -4.32 -42.71 -7.97
N SER A 14 -4.91 -43.31 -6.90
CA SER A 14 -5.08 -42.60 -5.63
C SER A 14 -3.76 -42.36 -4.90
N LYS A 15 -2.77 -43.22 -5.06
CA LYS A 15 -1.43 -43.06 -4.48
C LYS A 15 -0.62 -42.03 -5.23
N GLU A 16 -0.61 -42.07 -6.55
CA GLU A 16 0.08 -41.07 -7.38
C GLU A 16 -0.47 -39.66 -7.16
N SER A 17 -1.79 -39.50 -7.00
CA SER A 17 -2.39 -38.21 -6.69
C SER A 17 -2.03 -37.67 -5.30
N LYS A 18 -1.88 -38.57 -4.29
CA LYS A 18 -1.41 -38.21 -2.94
C LYS A 18 0.07 -37.80 -2.93
N ASP A 19 0.90 -38.56 -3.65
CA ASP A 19 2.34 -38.27 -3.74
C ASP A 19 2.56 -36.94 -4.47
N HIS A 20 1.81 -36.66 -5.52
CA HIS A 20 1.85 -35.38 -6.22
C HIS A 20 1.43 -34.21 -5.32
N TYR A 21 0.34 -34.35 -4.57
CA TYR A 21 -0.11 -33.36 -3.59
C TYR A 21 0.94 -33.08 -2.49
N ILE A 22 1.63 -34.11 -2.01
CA ILE A 22 2.71 -33.95 -1.00
C ILE A 22 3.88 -33.18 -1.58
N ILE A 23 4.30 -33.51 -2.82
CA ILE A 23 5.40 -32.82 -3.50
C ILE A 23 5.04 -31.35 -3.73
N ASP A 24 3.85 -31.05 -4.22
CA ASP A 24 3.40 -29.69 -4.44
C ASP A 24 3.39 -28.85 -3.13
N ASN A 25 2.91 -29.44 -2.03
CA ASN A 25 2.95 -28.77 -0.73
C ASN A 25 4.38 -28.51 -0.23
N ILE A 26 5.30 -29.46 -0.42
CA ILE A 26 6.71 -29.25 -0.04
C ILE A 26 7.31 -28.13 -0.88
N LEU A 27 7.11 -28.14 -2.19
CA LEU A 27 7.61 -27.09 -3.09
C LEU A 27 7.05 -25.71 -2.73
N GLN A 28 5.74 -25.63 -2.43
CA GLN A 28 5.12 -24.37 -2.02
C GLN A 28 5.64 -23.89 -0.65
N THR A 29 5.86 -24.79 0.29
CA THR A 29 6.44 -24.43 1.60
C THR A 29 7.86 -23.90 1.43
N THR A 30 8.70 -24.58 0.66
CA THR A 30 10.08 -24.14 0.37
C THR A 30 10.09 -22.77 -0.32
N LEU A 31 9.19 -22.55 -1.30
CA LEU A 31 9.07 -21.26 -1.97
C LEU A 31 8.68 -20.14 -1.00
N ASN A 32 7.73 -20.39 -0.09
CA ASN A 32 7.30 -19.42 0.90
C ASN A 32 8.42 -19.07 1.90
N GLU A 33 9.23 -20.08 2.31
CA GLU A 33 10.40 -19.87 3.17
C GLU A 33 11.45 -18.99 2.47
N GLU A 34 11.76 -19.29 1.20
CA GLU A 34 12.68 -18.46 0.40
C GLU A 34 12.19 -17.02 0.22
N ILE A 35 10.90 -16.81 -0.04
CA ILE A 35 10.30 -15.48 -0.15
C ILE A 35 10.41 -14.74 1.19
N SER A 36 10.13 -15.42 2.29
CA SER A 36 10.20 -14.81 3.64
C SER A 36 11.62 -14.37 3.98
N GLU A 37 12.63 -15.16 3.60
CA GLU A 37 14.04 -14.78 3.80
C GLU A 37 14.46 -13.59 2.95
N LEU A 38 14.05 -13.55 1.67
CA LEU A 38 14.29 -12.39 0.80
C LEU A 38 13.60 -11.13 1.34
N PHE A 39 12.41 -11.27 1.92
CA PHE A 39 11.70 -10.16 2.56
C PHE A 39 12.46 -9.61 3.77
N LEU A 40 13.01 -10.50 4.61
CA LEU A 40 13.81 -10.09 5.76
C LEU A 40 15.04 -9.28 5.29
N GLN A 41 15.76 -9.80 4.29
CA GLN A 41 16.94 -9.12 3.71
C GLN A 41 16.56 -7.76 3.08
N ALA A 42 15.41 -7.67 2.43
CA ALA A 42 14.90 -6.40 1.89
C ALA A 42 14.64 -5.38 3.01
N ASN A 43 14.01 -5.81 4.11
CA ASN A 43 13.72 -4.94 5.25
C ASN A 43 15.01 -4.46 5.94
N ASP A 44 15.98 -5.35 6.16
CA ASP A 44 17.29 -4.97 6.70
C ASP A 44 17.96 -3.90 5.82
N CYS A 45 17.88 -4.04 4.48
CA CYS A 45 18.39 -3.03 3.57
C CYS A 45 17.61 -1.71 3.64
N VAL A 46 16.30 -1.74 3.87
CA VAL A 46 15.49 -0.52 4.05
C VAL A 46 15.86 0.19 5.35
N ASP A 47 16.06 -0.56 6.44
CA ASP A 47 16.45 -0.02 7.75
C ASP A 47 17.84 0.61 7.71
N ASP A 48 18.74 0.06 6.89
CA ASP A 48 20.08 0.60 6.61
C ASP A 48 20.08 1.72 5.53
N GLU A 49 18.92 2.16 5.06
CA GLU A 49 18.73 3.12 3.94
C GLU A 49 19.38 2.67 2.62
N ASN A 50 19.71 1.40 2.50
CA ASN A 50 20.26 0.82 1.27
C ASN A 50 19.15 0.43 0.29
N PHE A 51 18.39 1.42 -0.16
CA PHE A 51 17.19 1.25 -0.98
C PHE A 51 17.45 0.54 -2.32
N LEU A 52 18.65 0.65 -2.90
CA LEU A 52 18.96 -0.01 -4.18
C LEU A 52 19.06 -1.53 -4.02
N ASP A 53 19.65 -2.00 -2.93
CA ASP A 53 19.73 -3.43 -2.64
C ASP A 53 18.36 -3.97 -2.22
N ALA A 54 17.57 -3.21 -1.45
CA ALA A 54 16.19 -3.57 -1.14
C ALA A 54 15.37 -3.81 -2.42
N LEU A 55 15.51 -2.95 -3.44
CA LEU A 55 14.83 -3.14 -4.73
C LEU A 55 15.24 -4.45 -5.42
N ASN A 56 16.52 -4.84 -5.32
CA ASN A 56 16.98 -6.11 -5.90
C ASN A 56 16.29 -7.31 -5.22
N PHE A 57 16.10 -7.27 -3.90
CA PHE A 57 15.40 -8.32 -3.17
C PHE A 57 13.91 -8.37 -3.54
N TYR A 58 13.22 -7.23 -3.62
CA TYR A 58 11.83 -7.20 -4.08
C TYR A 58 11.69 -7.71 -5.52
N ASP A 59 12.65 -7.42 -6.41
CA ASP A 59 12.65 -7.96 -7.77
C ASP A 59 12.83 -9.48 -7.78
N LEU A 60 13.64 -10.04 -6.88
CA LEU A 60 13.78 -11.49 -6.73
C LEU A 60 12.49 -12.14 -6.21
N ILE A 61 11.82 -11.52 -5.25
CA ILE A 61 10.51 -11.99 -4.75
C ILE A 61 9.49 -12.00 -5.89
N LEU A 62 9.37 -10.89 -6.63
CA LEU A 62 8.41 -10.75 -7.72
C LEU A 62 8.72 -11.66 -8.93
N LYS A 63 9.97 -12.07 -9.08
CA LYS A 63 10.35 -13.11 -10.07
C LYS A 63 9.86 -14.50 -9.65
N LYS A 64 9.79 -14.78 -8.34
CA LYS A 64 9.29 -16.06 -7.79
C LYS A 64 7.77 -16.07 -7.71
N ASP A 65 7.18 -14.99 -7.25
CA ASP A 65 5.73 -14.74 -7.18
C ASP A 65 5.40 -13.35 -7.69
N SER A 66 5.04 -13.26 -8.96
CA SER A 66 4.70 -11.99 -9.62
C SER A 66 3.44 -11.31 -9.09
N LYS A 67 2.66 -12.01 -8.25
CA LYS A 67 1.44 -11.49 -7.62
C LYS A 67 1.61 -11.21 -6.13
N HIS A 68 2.83 -11.15 -5.64
CA HIS A 68 3.11 -10.90 -4.23
C HIS A 68 2.82 -9.43 -3.87
N ILE A 69 1.61 -9.16 -3.39
CA ILE A 69 1.09 -7.80 -3.15
C ILE A 69 2.00 -6.99 -2.23
N SER A 70 2.43 -7.56 -1.09
CA SER A 70 3.30 -6.84 -0.15
C SER A 70 4.63 -6.45 -0.80
N ALA A 71 5.23 -7.32 -1.61
CA ALA A 71 6.47 -6.98 -2.31
C ALA A 71 6.28 -5.84 -3.34
N LEU A 72 5.11 -5.77 -4.01
CA LEU A 72 4.78 -4.67 -4.90
C LEU A 72 4.64 -3.36 -4.12
N ILE A 73 3.95 -3.38 -2.98
CA ILE A 73 3.74 -2.20 -2.13
C ILE A 73 5.08 -1.70 -1.57
N ASP A 74 5.88 -2.58 -0.95
CA ASP A 74 7.14 -2.20 -0.32
C ASP A 74 8.19 -1.75 -1.33
N LYS A 75 8.20 -2.37 -2.53
CA LYS A 75 8.98 -1.87 -3.68
C LYS A 75 8.54 -0.46 -4.07
N GLY A 76 7.23 -0.19 -4.09
CA GLY A 76 6.67 1.13 -4.35
C GLY A 76 7.13 2.16 -3.31
N ILE A 77 7.06 1.84 -2.02
CA ILE A 77 7.55 2.69 -0.93
C ILE A 77 9.05 2.97 -1.07
N THR A 78 9.85 1.93 -1.35
CA THR A 78 11.29 2.06 -1.57
C THR A 78 11.61 2.96 -2.77
N LEU A 79 10.83 2.86 -3.85
CA LEU A 79 10.96 3.75 -5.01
C LEU A 79 10.58 5.19 -4.68
N GLN A 80 9.58 5.43 -3.83
CA GLN A 80 9.26 6.78 -3.34
C GLN A 80 10.43 7.39 -2.55
N ASN A 81 11.06 6.63 -1.65
CA ASN A 81 12.24 7.07 -0.90
C ASN A 81 13.40 7.45 -1.82
N LEU A 82 13.54 6.80 -2.96
CA LEU A 82 14.49 7.15 -4.01
C LEU A 82 14.04 8.29 -4.94
N GLY A 83 12.88 8.92 -4.70
CA GLY A 83 12.30 9.95 -5.56
C GLY A 83 11.76 9.43 -6.91
N ARG A 84 11.70 8.12 -7.10
CA ARG A 84 11.22 7.49 -8.34
C ARG A 84 9.70 7.34 -8.37
N ILE A 85 8.97 8.45 -8.14
CA ILE A 85 7.53 8.49 -7.86
C ILE A 85 6.69 7.78 -8.94
N LYS A 86 6.97 8.02 -10.23
CA LYS A 86 6.22 7.38 -11.32
C LYS A 86 6.37 5.86 -11.34
N SER A 87 7.52 5.34 -10.90
CA SER A 87 7.73 3.90 -10.79
C SER A 87 7.03 3.32 -9.57
N ALA A 88 6.98 4.06 -8.46
CA ALA A 88 6.21 3.69 -7.28
C ALA A 88 4.72 3.55 -7.61
N ILE A 89 4.12 4.55 -8.29
CA ILE A 89 2.72 4.51 -8.71
C ILE A 89 2.42 3.24 -9.53
N ARG A 90 3.31 2.85 -10.45
CA ARG A 90 3.12 1.61 -11.23
C ARG A 90 3.11 0.35 -10.35
N CYS A 91 3.96 0.28 -9.33
CA CYS A 91 3.95 -0.84 -8.38
C CYS A 91 2.63 -0.91 -7.61
N TYR A 92 2.08 0.23 -7.18
CA TYR A 92 0.77 0.28 -6.52
C TYR A 92 -0.37 -0.07 -7.49
N ASP A 93 -0.29 0.36 -8.76
CA ASP A 93 -1.26 -0.03 -9.79
C ASP A 93 -1.26 -1.55 -10.00
N GLU A 94 -0.08 -2.18 -10.07
CA GLU A 94 0.05 -3.63 -10.18
C GLU A 94 -0.54 -4.34 -8.95
N ALA A 95 -0.31 -3.83 -7.74
CA ALA A 95 -0.91 -4.36 -6.51
C ALA A 95 -2.44 -4.25 -6.53
N LEU A 96 -2.98 -3.12 -6.99
CA LEU A 96 -4.42 -2.87 -7.09
C LEU A 96 -5.11 -3.66 -8.21
N ILE A 97 -4.39 -4.05 -9.27
CA ILE A 97 -4.90 -5.00 -10.27
C ILE A 97 -5.13 -6.38 -9.63
N ILE A 98 -4.29 -6.79 -8.67
CA ILE A 98 -4.40 -8.07 -7.98
C ILE A 98 -5.44 -8.01 -6.86
N SER A 99 -5.45 -6.94 -6.08
CA SER A 99 -6.39 -6.68 -4.97
C SER A 99 -6.89 -5.24 -5.05
N PRO A 100 -8.02 -5.01 -5.74
CA PRO A 100 -8.56 -3.66 -5.95
C PRO A 100 -8.96 -2.92 -4.67
N ASP A 101 -9.22 -3.65 -3.60
CA ASP A 101 -9.61 -3.16 -2.28
C ASP A 101 -8.44 -3.14 -1.26
N ASN A 102 -7.22 -3.21 -1.72
CA ASN A 102 -6.06 -3.14 -0.84
C ASN A 102 -5.85 -1.70 -0.33
N LEU A 103 -6.16 -1.52 0.95
CA LEU A 103 -6.14 -0.21 1.61
C LEU A 103 -4.74 0.42 1.61
N ASP A 104 -3.70 -0.37 1.88
CA ASP A 104 -2.32 0.11 1.93
C ASP A 104 -1.84 0.57 0.54
N ALA A 105 -2.17 -0.18 -0.50
CA ALA A 105 -1.83 0.19 -1.87
C ALA A 105 -2.52 1.51 -2.30
N LEU A 106 -3.80 1.70 -1.94
CA LEU A 106 -4.53 2.94 -2.22
C LEU A 106 -3.94 4.15 -1.49
N ILE A 107 -3.65 4.00 -0.19
CA ILE A 107 -3.07 5.08 0.62
C ILE A 107 -1.67 5.46 0.10
N ASN A 108 -0.82 4.48 -0.17
CA ASN A 108 0.53 4.74 -0.66
C ASN A 108 0.52 5.31 -2.09
N LYS A 109 -0.39 4.87 -2.96
CA LYS A 109 -0.59 5.47 -4.28
C LYS A 109 -1.03 6.94 -4.17
N GLY A 110 -1.97 7.24 -3.27
CA GLY A 110 -2.39 8.60 -2.97
C GLY A 110 -1.22 9.47 -2.45
N SER A 111 -0.40 8.91 -1.56
CA SER A 111 0.83 9.57 -1.08
C SER A 111 1.81 9.84 -2.22
N ALA A 112 2.00 8.90 -3.13
CA ALA A 112 2.85 9.09 -4.31
C ALA A 112 2.33 10.19 -5.24
N PHE A 113 1.02 10.26 -5.48
CA PHE A 113 0.40 11.36 -6.23
C PHE A 113 0.57 12.70 -5.51
N HIS A 114 0.38 12.75 -4.19
CA HIS A 114 0.61 13.96 -3.39
C HIS A 114 2.04 14.47 -3.53
N LEU A 115 3.05 13.59 -3.39
CA LEU A 115 4.46 13.94 -3.58
C LEU A 115 4.80 14.41 -5.00
N ASN A 116 4.01 14.00 -5.98
CA ASN A 116 4.13 14.45 -7.37
C ASN A 116 3.26 15.69 -7.67
N GLU A 117 2.73 16.36 -6.63
CA GLU A 117 1.86 17.53 -6.70
C GLU A 117 0.53 17.31 -7.45
N GLN A 118 0.17 16.05 -7.68
CA GLN A 118 -1.09 15.62 -8.30
C GLN A 118 -2.17 15.46 -7.22
N TYR A 119 -2.53 16.58 -6.58
CA TYR A 119 -3.38 16.56 -5.38
C TYR A 119 -4.79 16.02 -5.63
N LEU A 120 -5.35 16.18 -6.83
CA LEU A 120 -6.67 15.66 -7.16
C LEU A 120 -6.63 14.13 -7.28
N ASP A 121 -5.64 13.58 -7.98
CA ASP A 121 -5.46 12.13 -8.09
C ASP A 121 -5.19 11.50 -6.70
N ALA A 122 -4.45 12.21 -5.83
CA ALA A 122 -4.25 11.78 -4.45
C ALA A 122 -5.57 11.72 -3.66
N ILE A 123 -6.41 12.76 -3.79
CA ILE A 123 -7.71 12.83 -3.12
C ILE A 123 -8.61 11.67 -3.58
N ASP A 124 -8.62 11.36 -4.87
CA ASP A 124 -9.41 10.25 -5.43
C ASP A 124 -8.97 8.91 -4.82
N CYS A 125 -7.66 8.63 -4.71
CA CYS A 125 -7.14 7.43 -4.05
C CYS A 125 -7.56 7.34 -2.58
N TYR A 126 -7.53 8.45 -1.83
CA TYR A 126 -7.98 8.46 -0.44
C TYR A 126 -9.50 8.33 -0.32
N ASP A 127 -10.27 8.79 -1.30
CA ASP A 127 -11.71 8.58 -1.33
C ASP A 127 -12.04 7.10 -1.56
N GLU A 128 -11.33 6.42 -2.46
CA GLU A 128 -11.45 4.97 -2.63
C GLU A 128 -11.09 4.23 -1.33
N ALA A 129 -9.98 4.60 -0.68
CA ALA A 129 -9.60 4.03 0.60
C ALA A 129 -10.66 4.23 1.69
N LEU A 130 -11.29 5.41 1.74
CA LEU A 130 -12.37 5.73 2.70
C LEU A 130 -13.70 5.06 2.38
N GLN A 131 -13.92 4.59 1.14
CA GLN A 131 -15.06 3.72 0.81
C GLN A 131 -14.87 2.32 1.40
N ILE A 132 -13.62 1.84 1.52
CA ILE A 132 -13.28 0.54 2.12
C ILE A 132 -13.31 0.64 3.64
N ASP A 133 -12.60 1.62 4.20
CA ASP A 133 -12.60 1.92 5.64
C ASP A 133 -12.84 3.40 5.91
N ALA A 134 -14.09 3.76 6.18
CA ALA A 134 -14.51 5.13 6.50
C ALA A 134 -13.87 5.69 7.80
N LYS A 135 -13.23 4.82 8.62
CA LYS A 135 -12.56 5.20 9.86
C LYS A 135 -11.02 5.13 9.75
N CYS A 136 -10.47 4.99 8.57
CA CYS A 136 -9.03 5.06 8.38
C CYS A 136 -8.53 6.49 8.66
N SER A 137 -7.99 6.72 9.86
CA SER A 137 -7.50 8.04 10.28
C SER A 137 -6.37 8.55 9.37
N MET A 138 -5.53 7.65 8.86
CA MET A 138 -4.43 7.96 7.93
C MET A 138 -4.98 8.49 6.59
N ALA A 139 -5.94 7.81 5.99
CA ALA A 139 -6.55 8.25 4.73
C ALA A 139 -7.26 9.61 4.89
N LEU A 140 -7.94 9.83 6.02
CA LEU A 140 -8.56 11.12 6.33
C LEU A 140 -7.52 12.24 6.46
N ALA A 141 -6.42 12.00 7.17
CA ALA A 141 -5.36 13.00 7.35
C ALA A 141 -4.65 13.33 6.04
N TYR A 142 -4.28 12.33 5.25
CA TYR A 142 -3.59 12.52 3.96
C TYR A 142 -4.51 13.19 2.92
N LYS A 143 -5.81 12.88 2.93
CA LYS A 143 -6.78 13.64 2.14
C LYS A 143 -6.83 15.11 2.58
N GLY A 144 -6.80 15.36 3.89
CA GLY A 144 -6.71 16.70 4.45
C GLY A 144 -5.47 17.45 3.95
N LEU A 145 -4.29 16.81 3.93
CA LEU A 145 -3.05 17.39 3.40
C LEU A 145 -3.21 17.80 1.92
N SER A 146 -3.69 16.89 1.09
CA SER A 146 -3.86 17.15 -0.35
C SER A 146 -4.89 18.26 -0.62
N LEU A 147 -5.96 18.33 0.17
CA LEU A 147 -6.91 19.43 0.13
C LEU A 147 -6.27 20.77 0.54
N GLY A 148 -5.44 20.77 1.58
CA GLY A 148 -4.70 21.94 2.04
C GLY A 148 -3.78 22.50 0.94
N GLU A 149 -2.95 21.65 0.33
CA GLU A 149 -2.05 22.00 -0.76
C GLU A 149 -2.80 22.48 -2.01
N SER A 150 -4.00 21.94 -2.27
CA SER A 150 -4.88 22.42 -3.35
C SER A 150 -5.61 23.73 -3.02
N GLY A 151 -5.35 24.35 -1.86
CA GLY A 151 -5.94 25.61 -1.41
C GLY A 151 -7.31 25.49 -0.75
N LYS A 152 -7.84 24.29 -0.54
CA LYS A 152 -9.15 24.04 0.09
C LYS A 152 -9.02 23.92 1.62
N LEU A 153 -8.46 24.96 2.27
CA LEU A 153 -8.09 24.94 3.70
C LEU A 153 -9.27 24.60 4.63
N SER A 154 -10.46 25.11 4.38
CA SER A 154 -11.63 24.81 5.22
C SER A 154 -12.04 23.34 5.18
N GLU A 155 -11.94 22.70 4.00
CA GLU A 155 -12.20 21.27 3.82
C GLU A 155 -11.10 20.44 4.50
N ALA A 156 -9.83 20.83 4.31
CA ALA A 156 -8.69 20.19 4.95
C ALA A 156 -8.85 20.13 6.47
N ILE A 157 -9.19 21.24 7.11
CA ILE A 157 -9.42 21.33 8.56
C ILE A 157 -10.52 20.35 9.00
N ASN A 158 -11.60 20.21 8.21
CA ASN A 158 -12.67 19.27 8.52
C ASN A 158 -12.19 17.80 8.47
N TYR A 159 -11.35 17.45 7.49
CA TYR A 159 -10.78 16.11 7.39
C TYR A 159 -9.79 15.81 8.52
N PHE A 160 -8.94 16.76 8.91
CA PHE A 160 -8.08 16.61 10.10
C PHE A 160 -8.89 16.42 11.39
N LYS A 161 -9.99 17.15 11.58
CA LYS A 161 -10.89 16.95 12.70
C LYS A 161 -11.52 15.55 12.72
N LYS A 162 -11.89 15.02 11.55
CA LYS A 162 -12.39 13.64 11.43
C LYS A 162 -11.31 12.64 11.82
N ALA A 163 -10.09 12.78 11.31
CA ALA A 163 -8.96 11.92 11.67
C ALA A 163 -8.72 11.92 13.19
N LEU A 164 -8.68 13.11 13.82
CA LEU A 164 -8.50 13.28 15.26
C LEU A 164 -9.68 12.79 16.10
N SER A 165 -10.89 12.70 15.54
CA SER A 165 -12.02 12.09 16.22
C SER A 165 -11.89 10.58 16.36
N ILE A 166 -11.10 9.96 15.50
CA ILE A 166 -10.81 8.52 15.48
C ILE A 166 -9.53 8.24 16.28
N ASP A 167 -8.45 8.94 15.96
CA ASP A 167 -7.19 8.88 16.68
C ASP A 167 -6.82 10.27 17.21
N LYS A 168 -7.02 10.46 18.52
CA LYS A 168 -6.80 11.74 19.21
C LYS A 168 -5.31 12.12 19.32
N HIS A 169 -4.42 11.15 19.15
CA HIS A 169 -2.98 11.32 19.28
C HIS A 169 -2.27 11.31 17.91
N TYR A 170 -3.02 11.51 16.83
CA TYR A 170 -2.45 11.55 15.49
C TYR A 170 -1.80 12.92 15.24
N ASP A 171 -0.53 13.05 15.63
CA ASP A 171 0.25 14.28 15.61
C ASP A 171 0.23 14.98 14.25
N LEU A 172 0.40 14.23 13.15
CA LEU A 172 0.35 14.79 11.80
C LEU A 172 -0.96 15.54 11.55
N ALA A 173 -2.11 14.95 11.90
CA ALA A 173 -3.41 15.58 11.71
C ALA A 173 -3.58 16.80 12.61
N GLN A 174 -3.05 16.79 13.84
CA GLN A 174 -3.12 17.92 14.77
C GLN A 174 -2.28 19.11 14.25
N ILE A 175 -1.01 18.88 13.90
CA ILE A 175 -0.10 19.91 13.41
C ILE A 175 -0.64 20.52 12.12
N SER A 176 -1.04 19.67 11.16
CA SER A 176 -1.56 20.12 9.87
C SER A 176 -2.87 20.90 9.98
N LYS A 177 -3.75 20.52 10.91
CA LYS A 177 -4.98 21.24 11.22
C LYS A 177 -4.67 22.66 11.73
N ASP A 178 -3.76 22.77 12.69
CA ASP A 178 -3.42 24.06 13.31
C ASP A 178 -2.76 24.98 12.30
N THR A 179 -1.83 24.47 11.50
CA THR A 179 -1.19 25.20 10.38
C THR A 179 -2.22 25.70 9.35
N ALA A 180 -3.14 24.84 8.93
CA ALA A 180 -4.17 25.23 7.98
C ALA A 180 -5.13 26.28 8.56
N GLN A 181 -5.44 26.21 9.86
CA GLN A 181 -6.27 27.20 10.54
C GLN A 181 -5.60 28.56 10.63
N GLU A 182 -4.31 28.62 10.96
CA GLU A 182 -3.52 29.86 10.99
C GLU A 182 -3.46 30.52 9.62
N LEU A 183 -3.20 29.73 8.56
CA LEU A 183 -3.17 30.22 7.19
C LEU A 183 -4.53 30.79 6.77
N LEU A 184 -5.62 30.08 7.07
CA LEU A 184 -6.97 30.54 6.75
C LEU A 184 -7.30 31.86 7.47
N ASN A 185 -6.95 32.01 8.75
CA ASN A 185 -7.15 33.23 9.51
C ASN A 185 -6.37 34.41 8.90
N SER A 186 -5.09 34.20 8.57
CA SER A 186 -4.23 35.19 7.91
C SER A 186 -4.80 35.67 6.57
N LEU A 187 -5.33 34.75 5.75
CA LEU A 187 -5.98 35.11 4.49
C LEU A 187 -7.25 35.94 4.68
N ASN A 188 -8.06 35.62 5.69
CA ASN A 188 -9.28 36.37 6.00
C ASN A 188 -8.97 37.78 6.51
N GLU A 189 -7.94 37.96 7.34
CA GLU A 189 -7.49 39.27 7.80
C GLU A 189 -6.98 40.15 6.64
N LYS A 190 -6.24 39.59 5.70
CA LYS A 190 -5.80 40.32 4.51
C LYS A 190 -6.98 40.77 3.65
N LYS A 191 -7.97 39.90 3.44
CA LYS A 191 -9.19 40.25 2.71
C LYS A 191 -9.98 41.36 3.37
N SER A 192 -10.11 41.34 4.70
CA SER A 192 -10.83 42.40 5.45
C SER A 192 -10.14 43.76 5.44
N LYS A 193 -8.82 43.83 5.17
CA LYS A 193 -8.06 45.07 5.07
C LYS A 193 -8.10 45.71 3.66
N ILE A 194 -8.56 44.97 2.65
CA ILE A 194 -8.61 45.41 1.26
C ILE A 194 -10.02 45.91 0.88
N LEU A 195 -11.04 45.51 1.67
CA LEU A 195 -12.43 45.99 1.58
C LEU A 195 -12.64 47.24 2.44
#